data_cba965c3502273a1e9301e34d8ac6ac6
#
_entry.id   cba965c3502273a1e9301e34d8ac6ac6
#
_cell.length_a   1.000
_cell.length_b   1.000
_cell.length_c   1.000
_cell.angle_alpha   90.00
_cell.angle_beta   90.00
_cell.angle_gamma   90.00
#
_symmetry.space_group_name_H-M   'P 1'
#
loop_
_entity.id
_entity.type
_entity.pdbx_description
1 polymer ?
#
loop_
_entity_poly.entity_id
_entity_poly.type
_entity_poly.pdbx_seq_one_letter_code
_entity_poly.pdbx_strand_id
1 'polypeptide(L)'
;FTALEYMPEVPTTPKNWAKDAILTSQIVKALNTTEDQPDLVFTVSVQGHGKYPMDPVLEDPEITVVSYPDEDYHYAVEYYVNQVHEMDEFVGNLTETLSKRDEKTILVLYGDHLPALGLEAKDMEAGSLYRTQYIIWDNFGLAKEDEDMAAYQLSAAVLGRLGITNGIFNAYHQFCREESNYWSGLRTLQYDAMEGQKYLYDGTSPYQPTDMQMGMAPITLDHLSYMVDSWVLSGSNFSPYCEVRNADGDLLETEYISSNLLRILEDPGTDNVADLSVSVVDKHREILSDTE
;
A
#
# COMPACT_ATOMS: atom_id res chain seq x y z
N PHE A 1 2.95 9.40 0.87
CA PHE A 1 3.26 7.97 0.75
C PHE A 1 4.03 7.51 1.98
N THR A 2 3.71 6.33 2.49
CA THR A 2 4.45 5.71 3.60
C THR A 2 4.89 4.33 3.13
N ALA A 3 6.18 4.18 2.84
CA ALA A 3 6.76 2.90 2.49
C ALA A 3 6.88 2.01 3.74
N LEU A 4 6.94 0.69 3.54
CA LEU A 4 7.09 -0.29 4.61
C LEU A 4 8.35 -0.01 5.46
N GLU A 5 9.40 0.46 4.81
CA GLU A 5 10.70 0.79 5.40
C GLU A 5 10.64 1.92 6.44
N TYR A 6 9.57 2.75 6.39
CA TYR A 6 9.32 3.79 7.41
C TYR A 6 8.43 3.33 8.56
N MET A 7 7.95 2.09 8.52
CA MET A 7 7.11 1.55 9.57
C MET A 7 8.00 0.86 10.62
N PRO A 8 7.95 1.28 11.90
CA PRO A 8 8.77 0.67 12.93
C PRO A 8 8.26 -0.73 13.29
N GLU A 9 9.20 -1.62 13.63
CA GLU A 9 8.92 -2.93 14.23
C GLU A 9 7.88 -3.76 13.47
N VAL A 10 8.06 -3.92 12.16
CA VAL A 10 7.14 -4.68 11.32
C VAL A 10 7.24 -6.18 11.60
N PRO A 11 6.23 -6.82 12.21
CA PRO A 11 6.21 -8.27 12.33
C PRO A 11 6.03 -8.90 10.96
N THR A 12 6.65 -10.05 10.75
CA THR A 12 6.58 -10.78 9.49
C THR A 12 5.96 -12.16 9.65
N THR A 13 5.43 -12.66 8.56
CA THR A 13 5.01 -14.06 8.42
C THR A 13 6.24 -14.97 8.30
N PRO A 14 6.09 -16.30 8.46
CA PRO A 14 7.18 -17.25 8.20
C PRO A 14 7.79 -17.17 6.79
N LYS A 15 7.11 -16.52 5.84
CA LYS A 15 7.59 -16.25 4.48
C LYS A 15 8.12 -14.83 4.29
N ASN A 16 8.37 -14.10 5.39
CA ASN A 16 8.89 -12.73 5.41
C ASN A 16 8.00 -11.67 4.75
N TRP A 17 6.68 -11.89 4.69
CA TRP A 17 5.74 -10.85 4.34
C TRP A 17 5.37 -10.05 5.60
N ALA A 18 5.20 -8.74 5.46
CA ALA A 18 4.72 -7.89 6.55
C ALA A 18 3.32 -8.32 6.99
N LYS A 19 3.07 -8.41 8.31
CA LYS A 19 1.74 -8.67 8.84
C LYS A 19 0.88 -7.41 8.78
N ASP A 20 -0.37 -7.56 8.37
CA ASP A 20 -1.28 -6.44 8.10
C ASP A 20 -1.76 -5.71 9.37
N ALA A 21 -1.63 -6.32 10.55
CA ALA A 21 -2.02 -5.71 11.81
C ALA A 21 -1.39 -4.32 12.05
N ILE A 22 -0.20 -4.04 11.49
CA ILE A 22 0.45 -2.73 11.57
C ILE A 22 -0.31 -1.63 10.82
N LEU A 23 -1.10 -1.99 9.81
CA LEU A 23 -1.74 -1.04 8.91
C LEU A 23 -2.82 -0.20 9.62
N THR A 24 -3.50 -0.74 10.65
CA THR A 24 -4.49 0.03 11.41
C THR A 24 -3.89 1.33 11.96
N SER A 25 -2.73 1.25 12.62
CA SER A 25 -2.06 2.43 13.17
C SER A 25 -1.58 3.41 12.10
N GLN A 26 -1.11 2.90 10.95
CA GLN A 26 -0.64 3.73 9.85
C GLN A 26 -1.80 4.43 9.14
N ILE A 27 -2.93 3.74 8.94
CA ILE A 27 -4.16 4.33 8.38
C ILE A 27 -4.68 5.45 9.30
N VAL A 28 -4.77 5.19 10.61
CA VAL A 28 -5.19 6.21 11.58
C VAL A 28 -4.24 7.40 11.60
N LYS A 29 -2.93 7.15 11.55
CA LYS A 29 -1.92 8.22 11.45
C LYS A 29 -2.13 9.06 10.20
N ALA A 30 -2.37 8.44 9.05
CA ALA A 30 -2.64 9.16 7.79
C ALA A 30 -3.92 10.01 7.89
N LEU A 31 -5.02 9.45 8.39
CA LEU A 31 -6.29 10.14 8.59
C LEU A 31 -6.24 11.29 9.61
N ASN A 32 -5.21 11.33 10.44
CA ASN A 32 -5.02 12.40 11.44
C ASN A 32 -4.02 13.47 10.98
N THR A 33 -3.51 13.41 9.75
CA THR A 33 -2.58 14.42 9.21
C THR A 33 -3.29 15.67 8.71
N THR A 34 -4.57 15.58 8.41
CA THR A 34 -5.39 16.67 7.88
C THR A 34 -6.55 16.97 8.81
N GLU A 35 -6.97 18.22 8.85
CA GLU A 35 -8.13 18.69 9.59
C GLU A 35 -9.11 19.39 8.63
N ASP A 36 -10.40 19.21 8.84
CA ASP A 36 -11.48 19.89 8.10
C ASP A 36 -11.49 19.69 6.57
N GLN A 37 -10.91 18.60 6.08
CA GLN A 37 -10.96 18.23 4.67
C GLN A 37 -11.05 16.70 4.51
N PRO A 38 -11.70 16.22 3.42
CA PRO A 38 -11.78 14.78 3.17
C PRO A 38 -10.45 14.18 2.77
N ASP A 39 -10.18 12.98 3.27
CA ASP A 39 -8.99 12.19 2.97
C ASP A 39 -9.29 11.03 2.05
N LEU A 40 -8.33 10.67 1.20
CA LEU A 40 -8.26 9.40 0.49
C LEU A 40 -6.99 8.65 0.91
N VAL A 41 -7.17 7.54 1.60
CA VAL A 41 -6.06 6.66 2.00
C VAL A 41 -6.12 5.38 1.16
N PHE A 42 -5.10 5.15 0.35
CA PHE A 42 -4.92 3.91 -0.40
C PHE A 42 -3.89 3.04 0.31
N THR A 43 -4.29 1.83 0.70
CA THR A 43 -3.45 0.91 1.48
C THR A 43 -3.30 -0.41 0.74
N VAL A 44 -2.08 -0.93 0.68
CA VAL A 44 -1.78 -2.24 0.11
C VAL A 44 -1.44 -3.21 1.23
N SER A 45 -2.23 -4.27 1.35
CA SER A 45 -2.00 -5.42 2.22
C SER A 45 -1.15 -6.46 1.48
N VAL A 46 -0.23 -7.11 2.17
CA VAL A 46 0.68 -8.09 1.55
C VAL A 46 0.79 -9.41 2.32
N GLN A 47 0.17 -9.54 3.48
CA GLN A 47 0.31 -10.70 4.35
C GLN A 47 -0.11 -11.99 3.65
N GLY A 48 -1.22 -11.96 2.90
CA GLY A 48 -1.75 -13.11 2.15
C GLY A 48 -1.03 -13.39 0.83
N HIS A 49 0.01 -12.63 0.47
CA HIS A 49 0.71 -12.78 -0.80
C HIS A 49 1.57 -14.06 -0.86
N GLY A 50 1.65 -14.70 -2.05
CA GLY A 50 2.59 -15.81 -2.32
C GLY A 50 4.05 -15.33 -2.15
N LYS A 51 5.02 -16.19 -2.03
CA LYS A 51 5.09 -17.61 -2.42
C LYS A 51 4.61 -18.49 -1.27
N TYR A 52 3.66 -19.36 -1.55
CA TYR A 52 3.12 -20.30 -0.56
C TYR A 52 4.08 -21.48 -0.37
N PRO A 53 4.30 -21.93 0.90
CA PRO A 53 5.20 -23.05 1.18
C PRO A 53 4.55 -24.38 0.79
N MET A 54 5.33 -25.27 0.20
CA MET A 54 4.91 -26.66 -0.07
C MET A 54 5.25 -27.60 1.09
N ASP A 55 5.99 -27.11 2.09
CA ASP A 55 6.37 -27.79 3.32
C ASP A 55 5.72 -27.13 4.53
N PRO A 56 5.53 -27.82 5.67
CA PRO A 56 4.96 -27.24 6.87
C PRO A 56 5.89 -26.17 7.45
N VAL A 57 5.41 -24.93 7.58
CA VAL A 57 6.14 -23.79 8.15
C VAL A 57 5.43 -23.19 9.36
N LEU A 58 4.19 -23.58 9.63
CA LEU A 58 3.43 -23.19 10.82
C LEU A 58 3.65 -24.25 11.90
N GLU A 59 4.12 -23.84 13.08
CA GLU A 59 4.34 -24.76 14.21
C GLU A 59 3.03 -25.17 14.89
N ASP A 60 2.07 -24.24 14.98
CA ASP A 60 0.77 -24.45 15.63
C ASP A 60 -0.31 -23.65 14.85
N PRO A 61 -0.79 -24.16 13.70
CA PRO A 61 -1.79 -23.47 12.90
C PRO A 61 -3.13 -23.41 13.63
N GLU A 62 -3.76 -22.25 13.69
CA GLU A 62 -5.10 -22.08 14.26
C GLU A 62 -6.16 -22.78 13.43
N ILE A 63 -5.96 -22.81 12.11
CA ILE A 63 -6.82 -23.52 11.17
C ILE A 63 -6.03 -24.65 10.51
N THR A 64 -6.47 -25.89 10.76
CA THR A 64 -5.90 -27.08 10.14
C THR A 64 -6.70 -27.48 8.89
N VAL A 65 -6.02 -27.63 7.77
CA VAL A 65 -6.62 -28.15 6.54
C VAL A 65 -6.62 -29.68 6.58
N VAL A 66 -7.79 -30.30 6.60
CA VAL A 66 -7.92 -31.77 6.72
C VAL A 66 -7.82 -32.50 5.38
N SER A 67 -8.13 -31.84 4.27
CA SER A 67 -7.96 -32.35 2.90
C SER A 67 -7.98 -31.22 1.88
N TYR A 68 -7.26 -31.40 0.78
CA TYR A 68 -7.30 -30.55 -0.38
C TYR A 68 -7.22 -31.42 -1.65
N PRO A 69 -7.89 -31.07 -2.76
CA PRO A 69 -7.95 -31.92 -3.95
C PRO A 69 -6.58 -32.28 -4.55
N ASP A 70 -5.63 -31.36 -4.45
CA ASP A 70 -4.24 -31.59 -4.84
C ASP A 70 -3.37 -31.61 -3.57
N GLU A 71 -2.97 -32.81 -3.16
CA GLU A 71 -2.18 -33.02 -1.93
C GLU A 71 -0.85 -32.25 -1.91
N ASP A 72 -0.29 -31.95 -3.08
CA ASP A 72 0.94 -31.17 -3.20
C ASP A 72 0.76 -29.73 -2.66
N TYR A 73 -0.45 -29.18 -2.70
CA TYR A 73 -0.79 -27.84 -2.20
C TYR A 73 -1.32 -27.83 -0.75
N HIS A 74 -1.38 -28.95 -0.07
CA HIS A 74 -1.95 -29.05 1.28
C HIS A 74 -1.38 -27.97 2.25
N TYR A 75 -0.05 -27.92 2.40
CA TYR A 75 0.59 -26.94 3.29
C TYR A 75 0.51 -25.50 2.78
N ALA A 76 0.49 -25.31 1.48
CA ALA A 76 0.30 -24.01 0.86
C ALA A 76 -1.07 -23.42 1.20
N VAL A 77 -2.12 -24.26 1.14
CA VAL A 77 -3.49 -23.88 1.50
C VAL A 77 -3.61 -23.65 3.02
N GLU A 78 -3.05 -24.54 3.83
CA GLU A 78 -3.05 -24.38 5.30
C GLU A 78 -2.36 -23.07 5.70
N TYR A 79 -1.20 -22.78 5.13
CA TYR A 79 -0.54 -21.50 5.33
C TYR A 79 -1.45 -20.33 4.92
N TYR A 80 -2.02 -20.37 3.72
CA TYR A 80 -2.86 -19.28 3.19
C TYR A 80 -4.09 -19.00 4.05
N VAL A 81 -4.84 -20.03 4.47
CA VAL A 81 -6.05 -19.83 5.28
C VAL A 81 -5.73 -19.25 6.65
N ASN A 82 -4.57 -19.58 7.25
CA ASN A 82 -4.13 -18.96 8.50
C ASN A 82 -3.73 -17.49 8.29
N GLN A 83 -3.11 -17.14 7.14
CA GLN A 83 -2.86 -15.73 6.83
C GLN A 83 -4.15 -14.96 6.61
N VAL A 84 -5.15 -15.53 5.93
CA VAL A 84 -6.47 -14.90 5.74
C VAL A 84 -7.19 -14.74 7.08
N HIS A 85 -7.04 -15.68 8.01
CA HIS A 85 -7.59 -15.58 9.35
C HIS A 85 -7.01 -14.36 10.11
N GLU A 86 -5.69 -14.21 10.12
CA GLU A 86 -5.05 -13.02 10.72
C GLU A 86 -5.46 -11.71 10.00
N MET A 87 -5.64 -11.74 8.68
CA MET A 87 -6.15 -10.59 7.92
C MET A 87 -7.60 -10.23 8.31
N ASP A 88 -8.45 -11.22 8.55
CA ASP A 88 -9.82 -10.99 9.04
C ASP A 88 -9.82 -10.31 10.42
N GLU A 89 -8.95 -10.76 11.34
CA GLU A 89 -8.75 -10.09 12.62
C GLU A 89 -8.28 -8.63 12.45
N PHE A 90 -7.34 -8.38 11.53
CA PHE A 90 -6.92 -7.02 11.19
C PHE A 90 -8.10 -6.18 10.69
N VAL A 91 -8.91 -6.69 9.77
CA VAL A 91 -10.09 -5.98 9.25
C VAL A 91 -11.12 -5.71 10.35
N GLY A 92 -11.33 -6.67 11.26
CA GLY A 92 -12.16 -6.50 12.45
C GLY A 92 -11.67 -5.34 13.34
N ASN A 93 -10.39 -5.32 13.66
CA ASN A 93 -9.77 -4.25 14.45
C ASN A 93 -9.81 -2.88 13.73
N LEU A 94 -9.60 -2.86 12.43
CA LEU A 94 -9.67 -1.64 11.62
C LEU A 94 -11.09 -1.08 11.62
N THR A 95 -12.11 -1.90 11.33
CA THR A 95 -13.51 -1.47 11.30
C THR A 95 -13.99 -1.03 12.68
N GLU A 96 -13.58 -1.71 13.76
CA GLU A 96 -13.86 -1.26 15.12
C GLU A 96 -13.24 0.11 15.40
N THR A 97 -12.01 0.33 14.97
CA THR A 97 -11.30 1.62 15.14
C THR A 97 -11.96 2.73 14.34
N LEU A 98 -12.30 2.48 13.07
CA LEU A 98 -12.95 3.45 12.21
C LEU A 98 -14.39 3.75 12.66
N SER A 99 -15.09 2.79 13.28
CA SER A 99 -16.46 3.00 13.82
C SER A 99 -16.51 4.01 14.98
N LYS A 100 -15.39 4.25 15.65
CA LYS A 100 -15.27 5.20 16.77
C LYS A 100 -14.95 6.64 16.32
N ARG A 101 -14.73 6.86 15.02
CA ARG A 101 -14.48 8.19 14.47
C ARG A 101 -15.80 8.95 14.29
N ASP A 102 -15.81 10.23 14.64
CA ASP A 102 -16.94 11.12 14.40
C ASP A 102 -17.07 11.46 12.91
N GLU A 103 -15.96 11.39 12.16
CA GLU A 103 -15.92 11.64 10.73
C GLU A 103 -16.51 10.46 9.94
N LYS A 104 -17.38 10.78 8.95
CA LYS A 104 -17.94 9.76 8.06
C LYS A 104 -16.83 9.09 7.25
N THR A 105 -16.69 7.81 7.46
CA THR A 105 -15.66 6.99 6.83
C THR A 105 -16.27 5.86 6.02
N ILE A 106 -15.79 5.68 4.80
CA ILE A 106 -16.08 4.50 3.97
C ILE A 106 -14.79 3.71 3.77
N LEU A 107 -14.87 2.40 3.98
CA LEU A 107 -13.77 1.47 3.75
C LEU A 107 -14.14 0.55 2.59
N VAL A 108 -13.28 0.49 1.60
CA VAL A 108 -13.43 -0.39 0.44
C VAL A 108 -12.29 -1.41 0.46
N LEU A 109 -12.65 -2.67 0.60
CA LEU A 109 -11.73 -3.80 0.55
C LEU A 109 -11.96 -4.56 -0.75
N TYR A 110 -10.90 -4.94 -1.45
CA TYR A 110 -11.02 -5.76 -2.65
C TYR A 110 -9.76 -6.58 -2.86
N GLY A 111 -9.93 -7.80 -3.40
CA GLY A 111 -8.80 -8.60 -3.86
C GLY A 111 -8.41 -8.20 -5.28
N ASP A 112 -7.13 -8.02 -5.52
CA ASP A 112 -6.57 -7.70 -6.85
C ASP A 112 -6.48 -8.95 -7.74
N HIS A 113 -6.22 -10.12 -7.14
CA HIS A 113 -6.20 -11.42 -7.80
C HIS A 113 -6.41 -12.57 -6.79
N LEU A 114 -6.64 -13.78 -7.31
CA LEU A 114 -6.72 -15.00 -6.51
C LEU A 114 -5.33 -15.53 -6.15
N PRO A 115 -5.20 -16.31 -5.05
CA PRO A 115 -3.95 -16.96 -4.67
C PRO A 115 -3.56 -18.06 -5.66
N ALA A 116 -2.25 -18.23 -5.89
CA ALA A 116 -1.71 -19.27 -6.75
C ALA A 116 -1.59 -20.61 -5.98
N LEU A 117 -2.73 -21.29 -5.78
CA LEU A 117 -2.87 -22.53 -5.00
C LEU A 117 -3.26 -23.75 -5.87
N GLY A 118 -2.84 -23.78 -7.14
CA GLY A 118 -3.16 -24.88 -8.05
C GLY A 118 -4.60 -24.91 -8.53
N LEU A 119 -5.41 -23.87 -8.23
CA LEU A 119 -6.82 -23.82 -8.61
C LEU A 119 -6.99 -23.62 -10.11
N GLU A 120 -7.99 -24.29 -10.67
CA GLU A 120 -8.44 -24.10 -12.05
C GLU A 120 -9.84 -23.43 -12.06
N ALA A 121 -10.24 -22.88 -13.21
CA ALA A 121 -11.55 -22.24 -13.34
C ALA A 121 -12.74 -23.17 -12.99
N LYS A 122 -12.57 -24.47 -13.20
CA LYS A 122 -13.58 -25.49 -12.85
C LYS A 122 -13.78 -25.67 -11.34
N ASP A 123 -12.77 -25.30 -10.53
CA ASP A 123 -12.78 -25.44 -9.07
C ASP A 123 -13.41 -24.21 -8.40
N MET A 124 -13.65 -23.15 -9.17
CA MET A 124 -14.25 -21.91 -8.71
C MET A 124 -15.75 -21.89 -8.92
N GLU A 125 -16.53 -21.49 -7.91
CA GLU A 125 -17.97 -21.30 -8.04
C GLU A 125 -18.33 -20.33 -9.17
N ALA A 126 -17.53 -19.25 -9.31
CA ALA A 126 -17.69 -18.27 -10.38
C ALA A 126 -17.26 -18.76 -11.78
N GLY A 127 -16.69 -19.97 -11.90
CA GLY A 127 -16.16 -20.51 -13.15
C GLY A 127 -15.05 -19.69 -13.79
N SER A 128 -14.33 -18.89 -13.01
CA SER A 128 -13.31 -17.95 -13.49
C SER A 128 -12.24 -17.73 -12.45
N LEU A 129 -10.97 -17.67 -12.89
CA LEU A 129 -9.83 -17.26 -12.04
C LEU A 129 -9.62 -15.75 -11.98
N TYR A 130 -10.43 -14.96 -12.68
CA TYR A 130 -10.31 -13.49 -12.77
C TYR A 130 -11.39 -12.75 -11.99
N ARG A 131 -12.16 -13.45 -11.15
CA ARG A 131 -13.15 -12.86 -10.26
C ARG A 131 -12.63 -12.89 -8.84
N THR A 132 -12.64 -11.72 -8.19
CA THR A 132 -12.36 -11.52 -6.77
C THR A 132 -13.58 -10.92 -6.09
N GLN A 133 -13.54 -10.79 -4.78
CA GLN A 133 -14.59 -10.18 -4.02
C GLN A 133 -14.20 -8.76 -3.61
N TYR A 134 -15.20 -7.92 -3.37
CA TYR A 134 -15.06 -6.63 -2.74
C TYR A 134 -16.08 -6.43 -1.63
N ILE A 135 -15.76 -5.60 -0.66
CA ILE A 135 -16.61 -5.21 0.44
C ILE A 135 -16.59 -3.70 0.55
N ILE A 136 -17.76 -3.09 0.72
CA ILE A 136 -17.91 -1.68 1.06
C ILE A 136 -18.51 -1.64 2.47
N TRP A 137 -17.75 -1.08 3.41
CA TRP A 137 -18.15 -0.85 4.79
C TRP A 137 -18.15 0.66 5.08
N ASP A 138 -19.02 1.11 5.96
CA ASP A 138 -19.08 2.50 6.41
C ASP A 138 -19.49 2.61 7.88
N ASN A 139 -19.21 3.76 8.52
CA ASN A 139 -19.58 4.04 9.90
C ASN A 139 -20.84 4.93 10.05
N PHE A 140 -21.59 5.18 8.98
CA PHE A 140 -22.73 6.11 8.99
C PHE A 140 -24.04 5.53 8.42
N GLY A 141 -24.07 4.24 8.05
CA GLY A 141 -25.30 3.49 7.78
C GLY A 141 -25.80 3.53 6.36
N LEU A 142 -24.93 3.40 5.35
CA LEU A 142 -25.33 3.12 3.97
C LEU A 142 -26.09 1.78 3.89
N ALA A 143 -27.11 1.73 3.04
CA ALA A 143 -27.82 0.49 2.78
C ALA A 143 -26.89 -0.56 2.17
N LYS A 144 -27.04 -1.82 2.59
CA LYS A 144 -26.31 -2.92 1.95
C LYS A 144 -26.80 -3.12 0.53
N GLU A 145 -25.88 -3.22 -0.41
CA GLU A 145 -26.14 -3.55 -1.82
C GLU A 145 -25.14 -4.62 -2.25
N ASP A 146 -25.65 -5.70 -2.86
CA ASP A 146 -24.83 -6.75 -3.44
C ASP A 146 -24.89 -6.61 -4.97
N GLU A 147 -23.76 -6.34 -5.60
CA GLU A 147 -23.68 -6.07 -7.04
C GLU A 147 -22.38 -6.60 -7.63
N ASP A 148 -22.51 -7.32 -8.74
CA ASP A 148 -21.36 -7.70 -9.57
C ASP A 148 -20.94 -6.52 -10.45
N MET A 149 -19.65 -6.21 -10.48
CA MET A 149 -19.12 -5.16 -11.34
C MET A 149 -17.69 -5.45 -11.78
N ALA A 150 -17.23 -4.76 -12.81
CA ALA A 150 -15.83 -4.79 -13.18
C ALA A 150 -15.00 -3.90 -12.23
N ALA A 151 -13.76 -4.30 -11.93
CA ALA A 151 -12.88 -3.59 -11.00
C ALA A 151 -12.73 -2.09 -11.34
N TYR A 152 -12.67 -1.72 -12.62
CA TYR A 152 -12.58 -0.32 -13.07
C TYR A 152 -13.85 0.51 -12.82
N GLN A 153 -14.95 -0.11 -12.42
CA GLN A 153 -16.22 0.56 -12.08
C GLN A 153 -16.34 0.82 -10.57
N LEU A 154 -15.54 0.14 -9.74
CA LEU A 154 -15.70 0.13 -8.29
C LEU A 154 -15.64 1.53 -7.68
N SER A 155 -14.67 2.36 -8.08
CA SER A 155 -14.56 3.73 -7.56
C SER A 155 -15.79 4.59 -7.91
N ALA A 156 -16.31 4.46 -9.12
CA ALA A 156 -17.52 5.17 -9.53
C ALA A 156 -18.76 4.69 -8.78
N ALA A 157 -18.88 3.39 -8.51
CA ALA A 157 -19.95 2.83 -7.69
C ALA A 157 -19.91 3.37 -6.25
N VAL A 158 -18.72 3.38 -5.62
CA VAL A 158 -18.53 3.96 -4.27
C VAL A 158 -18.92 5.43 -4.24
N LEU A 159 -18.46 6.24 -5.20
CA LEU A 159 -18.82 7.66 -5.28
C LEU A 159 -20.31 7.86 -5.54
N GLY A 160 -20.92 7.00 -6.35
CA GLY A 160 -22.37 7.01 -6.59
C GLY A 160 -23.20 6.78 -5.33
N ARG A 161 -22.77 5.88 -4.46
CA ARG A 161 -23.39 5.63 -3.14
C ARG A 161 -23.33 6.85 -2.21
N LEU A 162 -22.33 7.71 -2.39
CA LEU A 162 -22.18 8.97 -1.68
C LEU A 162 -22.91 10.14 -2.36
N GLY A 163 -23.59 9.91 -3.49
CA GLY A 163 -24.23 10.95 -4.29
C GLY A 163 -23.23 11.86 -5.04
N ILE A 164 -21.98 11.43 -5.17
CA ILE A 164 -20.92 12.17 -5.88
C ILE A 164 -20.94 11.75 -7.35
N THR A 165 -21.33 12.68 -8.23
CA THR A 165 -21.45 12.43 -9.68
C THR A 165 -20.46 13.26 -10.51
N ASN A 166 -19.58 13.99 -9.86
CA ASN A 166 -18.59 14.86 -10.51
C ASN A 166 -17.55 14.05 -11.27
N GLY A 167 -17.03 14.64 -12.33
CA GLY A 167 -16.02 14.02 -13.18
C GLY A 167 -16.64 13.15 -14.29
N ILE A 168 -16.16 13.37 -15.52
CA ILE A 168 -16.77 12.78 -16.72
C ILE A 168 -16.68 11.25 -16.72
N PHE A 169 -15.53 10.69 -16.36
CA PHE A 169 -15.38 9.23 -16.28
C PHE A 169 -16.26 8.63 -15.18
N ASN A 170 -16.32 9.29 -14.03
CA ASN A 170 -17.17 8.86 -12.92
C ASN A 170 -18.65 8.85 -13.33
N ALA A 171 -19.14 9.96 -13.89
CA ALA A 171 -20.50 10.06 -14.39
C ALA A 171 -20.77 9.05 -15.51
N TYR A 172 -19.84 8.85 -16.42
CA TYR A 172 -19.98 7.86 -17.49
C TYR A 172 -20.15 6.43 -16.96
N HIS A 173 -19.34 6.02 -16.00
CA HIS A 173 -19.50 4.72 -15.35
C HIS A 173 -20.81 4.59 -14.59
N GLN A 174 -21.26 5.65 -13.92
CA GLN A 174 -22.49 5.61 -13.14
C GLN A 174 -23.76 5.56 -14.01
N PHE A 175 -23.79 6.30 -15.12
CA PHE A 175 -25.01 6.50 -15.89
C PHE A 175 -25.08 5.77 -17.23
N CYS A 176 -23.93 5.32 -17.77
CA CYS A 176 -23.87 4.72 -19.09
C CYS A 176 -23.43 3.24 -19.09
N ARG A 177 -23.20 2.62 -17.93
CA ARG A 177 -22.64 1.26 -17.86
C ARG A 177 -23.52 0.18 -18.52
N GLU A 178 -24.82 0.37 -18.56
CA GLU A 178 -25.79 -0.54 -19.16
C GLU A 178 -26.05 -0.25 -20.65
N GLU A 179 -25.48 0.82 -21.19
CA GLU A 179 -25.69 1.18 -22.58
C GLU A 179 -24.94 0.26 -23.53
N SER A 180 -25.57 -0.09 -24.66
CA SER A 180 -25.00 -1.00 -25.65
C SER A 180 -23.70 -0.50 -26.27
N ASN A 181 -23.47 0.82 -26.27
CA ASN A 181 -22.27 1.47 -26.77
C ASN A 181 -21.25 1.86 -25.69
N TYR A 182 -21.44 1.34 -24.45
CA TYR A 182 -20.59 1.68 -23.29
C TYR A 182 -19.10 1.58 -23.59
N TRP A 183 -18.64 0.45 -24.14
CA TRP A 183 -17.22 0.25 -24.45
C TRP A 183 -16.67 1.21 -25.51
N SER A 184 -17.45 1.49 -26.55
CA SER A 184 -17.01 2.43 -27.58
C SER A 184 -16.93 3.87 -27.07
N GLY A 185 -17.89 4.26 -26.23
CA GLY A 185 -17.88 5.56 -25.56
C GLY A 185 -16.73 5.71 -24.58
N LEU A 186 -16.48 4.70 -23.74
CA LEU A 186 -15.35 4.72 -22.80
C LEU A 186 -14.00 4.86 -23.53
N ARG A 187 -13.78 4.11 -24.60
CA ARG A 187 -12.57 4.24 -25.43
C ARG A 187 -12.45 5.61 -26.06
N THR A 188 -13.54 6.21 -26.49
CA THR A 188 -13.54 7.57 -27.07
C THR A 188 -13.15 8.60 -26.01
N LEU A 189 -13.70 8.51 -24.80
CA LEU A 189 -13.35 9.39 -23.68
C LEU A 189 -11.86 9.22 -23.28
N GLN A 190 -11.39 7.96 -23.18
CA GLN A 190 -9.99 7.69 -22.89
C GLN A 190 -9.06 8.28 -23.97
N TYR A 191 -9.38 8.07 -25.25
CA TYR A 191 -8.60 8.63 -26.33
C TYR A 191 -8.56 10.16 -26.26
N ASP A 192 -9.73 10.81 -26.06
CA ASP A 192 -9.76 12.27 -25.98
C ASP A 192 -9.00 12.81 -24.75
N ALA A 193 -9.08 12.10 -23.63
CA ALA A 193 -8.34 12.47 -22.41
C ALA A 193 -6.82 12.42 -22.60
N MET A 194 -6.31 11.40 -23.29
CA MET A 194 -4.88 11.12 -23.38
C MET A 194 -4.24 11.72 -24.63
N GLU A 195 -4.83 11.42 -25.79
CA GLU A 195 -4.22 11.69 -27.09
C GLU A 195 -5.01 12.70 -27.95
N GLY A 196 -6.30 12.94 -27.63
CA GLY A 196 -7.21 13.76 -28.40
C GLY A 196 -7.08 15.25 -28.15
N GLN A 197 -8.12 15.98 -28.53
CA GLN A 197 -8.19 17.43 -28.41
C GLN A 197 -8.60 17.92 -27.02
N LYS A 198 -8.77 17.01 -26.05
CA LYS A 198 -9.19 17.32 -24.67
C LYS A 198 -10.60 17.96 -24.61
N TYR A 199 -11.51 17.63 -25.54
CA TYR A 199 -12.87 18.17 -25.57
C TYR A 199 -13.62 17.93 -24.24
N LEU A 200 -13.34 16.80 -23.60
CA LEU A 200 -13.90 16.49 -22.28
C LEU A 200 -13.45 17.46 -21.16
N TYR A 201 -12.42 18.27 -21.43
CA TYR A 201 -11.86 19.30 -20.55
C TYR A 201 -11.85 20.69 -21.19
N ASP A 202 -12.77 20.97 -22.09
CA ASP A 202 -12.86 22.24 -22.82
C ASP A 202 -11.54 22.64 -23.54
N GLY A 203 -10.83 21.64 -24.02
CA GLY A 203 -9.58 21.81 -24.80
C GLY A 203 -8.30 21.95 -23.97
N THR A 204 -8.39 21.95 -22.64
CA THR A 204 -7.21 22.09 -21.77
C THR A 204 -7.29 21.09 -20.62
N SER A 205 -6.26 20.25 -20.48
CA SER A 205 -6.20 19.32 -19.34
C SER A 205 -6.18 20.09 -18.02
N PRO A 206 -7.09 19.79 -17.09
CA PRO A 206 -7.07 20.38 -15.74
C PRO A 206 -5.93 19.84 -14.87
N TYR A 207 -5.30 18.74 -15.31
CA TYR A 207 -4.24 18.08 -14.57
C TYR A 207 -2.89 18.62 -15.00
N GLN A 208 -2.15 19.14 -14.04
CA GLN A 208 -0.74 19.50 -14.24
C GLN A 208 0.13 18.27 -13.94
N PRO A 209 1.24 18.10 -14.66
CA PRO A 209 2.25 17.13 -14.27
C PRO A 209 2.65 17.40 -12.82
N THR A 210 2.62 16.37 -12.00
CA THR A 210 3.12 16.44 -10.61
C THR A 210 4.45 15.70 -10.56
N ASP A 211 5.39 16.23 -9.81
CA ASP A 211 6.62 15.53 -9.48
C ASP A 211 6.30 14.50 -8.37
N MET A 212 5.62 13.44 -8.78
CA MET A 212 5.30 12.35 -7.86
C MET A 212 6.54 11.46 -7.69
N GLN A 213 7.34 11.77 -6.69
CA GLN A 213 8.33 10.82 -6.20
C GLN A 213 7.61 9.72 -5.43
N MET A 214 7.62 8.53 -5.99
CA MET A 214 7.08 7.36 -5.31
C MET A 214 7.98 7.03 -4.11
N GLY A 215 7.47 7.29 -2.94
CA GLY A 215 7.86 6.57 -1.78
C GLY A 215 8.79 7.23 -0.80
N MET A 216 9.41 8.35 -1.13
CA MET A 216 10.45 8.88 -0.27
C MET A 216 10.25 10.38 -0.01
N ALA A 217 10.10 10.75 1.26
CA ALA A 217 10.22 12.15 1.66
C ALA A 217 11.69 12.58 1.53
N PRO A 218 11.98 13.84 1.16
CA PRO A 218 13.35 14.34 1.09
C PRO A 218 14.08 14.13 2.41
N ILE A 219 15.30 13.60 2.35
CA ILE A 219 16.15 13.44 3.52
C ILE A 219 16.76 14.80 3.85
N THR A 220 16.71 15.17 5.13
CA THR A 220 17.43 16.33 5.62
C THR A 220 18.45 15.92 6.66
N LEU A 221 19.59 16.63 6.70
CA LEU A 221 20.64 16.46 7.69
C LEU A 221 20.68 17.71 8.55
N ASP A 222 20.62 17.54 9.89
CA ASP A 222 20.60 18.66 10.82
C ASP A 222 21.95 18.82 11.52
N HIS A 223 22.42 17.77 12.21
CA HIS A 223 23.64 17.84 13.01
C HIS A 223 24.41 16.50 12.97
N LEU A 224 25.74 16.60 12.98
CA LEU A 224 26.67 15.53 13.26
C LEU A 224 27.30 15.78 14.65
N SER A 225 27.27 14.81 15.54
CA SER A 225 27.80 14.92 16.90
C SER A 225 28.47 13.64 17.35
N TYR A 226 29.60 13.76 18.07
CA TYR A 226 30.22 12.60 18.72
C TYR A 226 29.64 12.43 20.13
N MET A 227 29.02 11.30 20.39
CA MET A 227 28.34 11.00 21.66
C MET A 227 28.55 9.55 22.06
N VAL A 228 28.97 9.34 23.32
CA VAL A 228 29.08 7.99 23.93
C VAL A 228 29.80 6.98 23.00
N ASP A 229 31.02 7.34 22.59
CA ASP A 229 31.92 6.53 21.75
C ASP A 229 31.44 6.23 20.33
N SER A 230 30.51 7.01 19.79
CA SER A 230 30.04 6.90 18.40
C SER A 230 29.65 8.26 17.83
N TRP A 231 29.65 8.37 16.50
CA TRP A 231 29.11 9.50 15.80
C TRP A 231 27.59 9.33 15.62
N VAL A 232 26.85 10.39 15.83
CA VAL A 232 25.39 10.42 15.69
C VAL A 232 25.02 11.49 14.69
N LEU A 233 24.31 11.09 13.64
CA LEU A 233 23.78 11.96 12.61
C LEU A 233 22.28 12.15 12.84
N SER A 234 21.86 13.39 13.12
CA SER A 234 20.44 13.74 13.22
C SER A 234 19.94 14.40 11.95
N GLY A 235 18.65 14.18 11.65
CA GLY A 235 18.01 14.68 10.46
C GLY A 235 16.53 14.26 10.39
N SER A 236 16.01 14.10 9.18
CA SER A 236 14.63 13.66 8.95
C SER A 236 14.54 12.64 7.82
N ASN A 237 13.51 11.81 7.91
CA ASN A 237 13.14 10.83 6.89
C ASN A 237 14.19 9.73 6.65
N PHE A 238 14.98 9.40 7.67
CA PHE A 238 15.84 8.23 7.61
C PHE A 238 15.05 6.93 7.60
N SER A 239 15.61 5.92 6.95
CA SER A 239 15.10 4.55 6.92
C SER A 239 16.21 3.55 7.25
N PRO A 240 15.88 2.28 7.57
CA PRO A 240 16.87 1.22 7.76
C PRO A 240 17.78 0.95 6.54
N TYR A 241 17.40 1.49 5.39
CA TYR A 241 18.12 1.35 4.11
C TYR A 241 18.94 2.60 3.76
N CYS A 242 19.17 3.48 4.72
CA CYS A 242 20.05 4.62 4.54
C CYS A 242 21.51 4.20 4.46
N GLU A 243 22.21 4.69 3.45
CA GLU A 243 23.65 4.67 3.31
C GLU A 243 24.20 6.07 3.54
N VAL A 244 25.17 6.19 4.44
CA VAL A 244 25.88 7.45 4.71
C VAL A 244 27.22 7.42 4.01
N ARG A 245 27.58 8.50 3.32
CA ARG A 245 28.89 8.66 2.67
C ARG A 245 29.58 9.91 3.15
N ASN A 246 30.92 9.85 3.26
CA ASN A 246 31.76 11.02 3.56
C ASN A 246 32.01 11.89 2.31
N ALA A 247 32.76 12.98 2.49
CA ALA A 247 33.12 13.90 1.39
C ALA A 247 33.91 13.26 0.25
N ASP A 248 34.64 12.18 0.51
CA ASP A 248 35.41 11.43 -0.48
C ASP A 248 34.52 10.41 -1.24
N GLY A 249 33.25 10.26 -0.83
CA GLY A 249 32.29 9.32 -1.39
C GLY A 249 32.38 7.91 -0.80
N ASP A 250 33.20 7.70 0.22
CA ASP A 250 33.34 6.42 0.90
C ASP A 250 32.10 6.12 1.75
N LEU A 251 31.61 4.90 1.65
CA LEU A 251 30.47 4.42 2.42
C LEU A 251 30.88 4.20 3.87
N LEU A 252 30.15 4.81 4.80
CA LEU A 252 30.37 4.68 6.24
C LEU A 252 29.49 3.57 6.83
N GLU A 253 30.05 2.78 7.74
CA GLU A 253 29.29 1.78 8.47
C GLU A 253 28.27 2.49 9.39
N THR A 254 26.97 2.20 9.19
CA THR A 254 25.88 2.97 9.78
C THR A 254 24.81 2.05 10.37
N GLU A 255 24.32 2.41 11.54
CA GLU A 255 23.18 1.77 12.21
C GLU A 255 21.98 2.71 12.24
N TYR A 256 20.83 2.21 11.80
CA TYR A 256 19.55 2.93 11.89
C TYR A 256 19.02 2.88 13.32
N ILE A 257 18.76 4.03 13.91
CA ILE A 257 18.17 4.17 15.25
C ILE A 257 16.70 4.59 15.18
N SER A 258 16.40 5.60 14.34
CA SER A 258 15.04 6.09 14.11
C SER A 258 14.96 6.90 12.82
N SER A 259 13.77 7.31 12.42
CA SER A 259 13.56 8.20 11.26
C SER A 259 14.26 9.56 11.37
N ASN A 260 14.82 9.88 12.55
CA ASN A 260 15.52 11.14 12.80
C ASN A 260 16.96 10.95 13.26
N LEU A 261 17.43 9.70 13.40
CA LEU A 261 18.73 9.43 14.00
C LEU A 261 19.40 8.19 13.35
N LEU A 262 20.62 8.40 12.86
CA LEU A 262 21.54 7.35 12.46
C LEU A 262 22.77 7.36 13.37
N ARG A 263 23.37 6.20 13.62
CA ARG A 263 24.66 6.06 14.29
C ARG A 263 25.70 5.65 13.27
N ILE A 264 26.81 6.38 13.20
CA ILE A 264 27.95 6.05 12.36
C ILE A 264 28.98 5.35 13.26
N LEU A 265 29.39 4.13 12.88
CA LEU A 265 30.19 3.23 13.70
C LEU A 265 31.69 3.41 13.52
N GLU A 266 32.10 4.31 12.62
CA GLU A 266 33.48 4.65 12.33
C GLU A 266 33.71 6.16 12.29
N ASP A 267 34.95 6.60 12.16
CA ASP A 267 35.25 8.04 12.05
C ASP A 267 34.85 8.56 10.67
N PRO A 268 33.89 9.49 10.55
CA PRO A 268 33.48 10.05 9.26
C PRO A 268 34.56 10.95 8.61
N GLY A 269 35.65 11.26 9.31
CA GLY A 269 36.71 12.15 8.83
C GLY A 269 36.34 13.63 8.86
N THR A 270 35.18 14.00 9.41
CA THR A 270 34.68 15.35 9.50
C THR A 270 33.79 15.53 10.74
N ASP A 271 33.68 16.75 11.22
CA ASP A 271 32.67 17.17 12.22
C ASP A 271 31.57 18.05 11.61
N ASN A 272 31.63 18.28 10.29
CA ASN A 272 30.68 19.10 9.56
C ASN A 272 29.66 18.23 8.85
N VAL A 273 28.40 18.35 9.20
CA VAL A 273 27.29 17.61 8.60
C VAL A 273 27.16 17.83 7.08
N ALA A 274 27.57 18.99 6.58
CA ALA A 274 27.52 19.32 5.15
C ALA A 274 28.51 18.52 4.29
N ASP A 275 29.47 17.83 4.91
CA ASP A 275 30.43 16.96 4.21
C ASP A 275 29.92 15.52 4.11
N LEU A 276 28.70 15.25 4.61
CA LEU A 276 28.07 13.95 4.53
C LEU A 276 26.93 13.98 3.54
N SER A 277 26.70 12.83 2.88
CA SER A 277 25.49 12.58 2.10
C SER A 277 24.81 11.31 2.61
N VAL A 278 23.47 11.29 2.54
CA VAL A 278 22.66 10.12 2.90
C VAL A 278 21.75 9.79 1.76
N SER A 279 21.82 8.54 1.32
CA SER A 279 20.94 8.00 0.28
C SER A 279 20.13 6.86 0.86
N VAL A 280 18.86 6.73 0.44
CA VAL A 280 18.10 5.50 0.64
C VAL A 280 18.26 4.63 -0.59
N VAL A 281 18.60 3.39 -0.36
CA VAL A 281 18.81 2.42 -1.45
C VAL A 281 17.83 1.26 -1.36
N ASP A 282 17.52 0.67 -2.52
CA ASP A 282 16.74 -0.56 -2.61
C ASP A 282 17.61 -1.80 -2.32
N LYS A 283 17.01 -2.99 -2.41
CA LYS A 283 17.72 -4.29 -2.24
C LYS A 283 18.81 -4.55 -3.30
N HIS A 284 18.81 -3.81 -4.40
CA HIS A 284 19.83 -3.86 -5.46
C HIS A 284 20.86 -2.74 -5.32
N ARG A 285 20.75 -1.91 -4.27
CA ARG A 285 21.54 -0.71 -3.98
C ARG A 285 21.36 0.40 -5.03
N GLU A 286 20.20 0.42 -5.69
CA GLU A 286 19.81 1.56 -6.50
C GLU A 286 19.28 2.68 -5.59
N ILE A 287 19.72 3.91 -5.85
CA ILE A 287 19.31 5.08 -5.04
C ILE A 287 17.85 5.39 -5.32
N LEU A 288 17.05 5.39 -4.26
CA LEU A 288 15.63 5.77 -4.29
C LEU A 288 15.41 7.23 -3.89
N SER A 289 16.26 7.74 -2.99
CA SER A 289 16.27 9.13 -2.55
C SER A 289 17.65 9.46 -1.98
N ASP A 290 18.09 10.70 -2.08
CA ASP A 290 19.32 11.21 -1.50
C ASP A 290 19.13 12.60 -0.88
N THR A 291 20.16 13.05 -0.16
CA THR A 291 20.27 14.46 0.27
C THR A 291 20.75 15.30 -0.91
N GLU A 292 20.06 16.43 -1.16
CA GLU A 292 20.49 17.44 -2.13
C GLU A 292 21.81 18.13 -1.73
#